data_c121d9350542ed4b4ebb96b5b8c6e7f8
#
_entry.id   c121d9350542ed4b4ebb96b5b8c6e7f8
#
_cell.length_a   1.000
_cell.length_b   1.000
_cell.length_c   1.000
_cell.angle_alpha   90.00
_cell.angle_beta   90.00
_cell.angle_gamma   90.00
#
_symmetry.space_group_name_H-M   'P 1'
#
loop_
_entity.id
_entity.type
_entity.pdbx_description
1 polymer ?
#
loop_
_entity_poly.entity_id
_entity_poly.type
_entity_poly.pdbx_seq_one_letter_code
_entity_poly.pdbx_strand_id
1 'polypeptide(L)'
;DAQSMLTSELLPVNDLCLFISAVTLSLMECFDLRKIMWLLDAYRHPDVNAGQRALVGVIFIFHIYRNRLSLYNDLVKRVDLMDEIPPFKEDVARIYRQMLLCQETEKIDKKMREEIIPEMLKNVSSMRNMRFGFEENEDENDDKNPDWADAFEQSGLGDKLREMNELQLEGADVYMSTFAALKSYPFFREVQNWFYPFSKQQSDVIKQLKQEGNEKNTL
;
A
#
# COMPACT_ATOMS: atom_id res chain seq x y z
N ASP A 1 -26.11 9.20 12.56
CA ASP A 1 -26.16 7.76 12.56
C ASP A 1 -25.11 7.19 11.58
N ALA A 2 -24.35 6.16 12.00
CA ALA A 2 -23.28 5.61 11.18
C ALA A 2 -23.78 5.05 9.82
N GLN A 3 -25.02 4.55 9.78
CA GLN A 3 -25.62 4.05 8.54
C GLN A 3 -25.90 5.18 7.55
N SER A 4 -26.31 6.35 8.01
CA SER A 4 -26.57 7.50 7.14
C SER A 4 -25.28 8.07 6.51
N MET A 5 -24.11 7.79 7.09
CA MET A 5 -22.83 8.20 6.52
C MET A 5 -22.49 7.46 5.22
N LEU A 6 -22.95 6.20 5.06
CA LEU A 6 -22.73 5.44 3.83
C LEU A 6 -23.55 5.94 2.63
N THR A 7 -24.62 6.66 2.88
CA THR A 7 -25.55 7.15 1.85
C THR A 7 -25.53 8.68 1.71
N SER A 8 -24.70 9.35 2.49
CA SER A 8 -24.63 10.81 2.52
C SER A 8 -23.80 11.34 1.33
N GLU A 9 -24.43 12.11 0.47
CA GLU A 9 -23.74 12.84 -0.60
C GLU A 9 -22.93 14.05 -0.08
N LEU A 10 -23.17 14.45 1.19
CA LEU A 10 -22.50 15.58 1.82
C LEU A 10 -21.15 15.20 2.44
N LEU A 11 -20.92 13.90 2.68
CA LEU A 11 -19.68 13.42 3.28
C LEU A 11 -18.64 13.16 2.20
N PRO A 12 -17.49 13.85 2.20
CA PRO A 12 -16.40 13.55 1.28
C PRO A 12 -15.94 12.09 1.43
N VAL A 13 -15.65 11.44 0.32
CA VAL A 13 -15.20 10.02 0.31
C VAL A 13 -13.97 9.81 1.18
N ASN A 14 -13.05 10.79 1.22
CA ASN A 14 -11.85 10.72 2.06
C ASN A 14 -12.20 10.64 3.55
N ASP A 15 -13.19 11.41 4.01
CA ASP A 15 -13.63 11.40 5.40
C ASP A 15 -14.36 10.10 5.73
N LEU A 16 -15.14 9.56 4.79
CA LEU A 16 -15.73 8.23 4.90
C LEU A 16 -14.64 7.15 5.02
N CYS A 17 -13.60 7.22 4.22
CA CYS A 17 -12.45 6.31 4.29
C CYS A 17 -11.74 6.38 5.66
N LEU A 18 -11.55 7.58 6.22
CA LEU A 18 -11.02 7.75 7.57
C LEU A 18 -11.94 7.12 8.63
N PHE A 19 -13.25 7.35 8.50
CA PHE A 19 -14.22 6.77 9.40
C PHE A 19 -14.23 5.24 9.36
N ILE A 20 -14.18 4.64 8.16
CA ILE A 20 -14.05 3.18 7.97
C ILE A 20 -12.78 2.65 8.67
N SER A 21 -11.65 3.35 8.52
CA SER A 21 -10.41 2.97 9.21
C SER A 21 -10.54 3.07 10.72
N ALA A 22 -11.17 4.13 11.25
CA ALA A 22 -11.40 4.30 12.68
C ALA A 22 -12.31 3.20 13.24
N VAL A 23 -13.36 2.81 12.51
CA VAL A 23 -14.23 1.68 12.90
C VAL A 23 -13.43 0.37 12.92
N THR A 24 -12.58 0.13 11.94
CA THR A 24 -11.69 -1.05 11.88
C THR A 24 -10.76 -1.08 13.08
N LEU A 25 -10.04 0.00 13.38
CA LEU A 25 -9.13 0.08 14.52
C LEU A 25 -9.87 -0.12 15.84
N SER A 26 -11.06 0.48 15.99
CA SER A 26 -11.91 0.28 17.16
C SER A 26 -12.32 -1.19 17.34
N LEU A 27 -12.57 -1.91 16.25
CA LEU A 27 -12.89 -3.35 16.28
C LEU A 27 -11.66 -4.21 16.61
N MET A 28 -10.45 -3.78 16.26
CA MET A 28 -9.23 -4.48 16.68
C MET A 28 -9.05 -4.47 18.19
N GLU A 29 -9.50 -3.40 18.87
CA GLU A 29 -9.47 -3.28 20.32
C GLU A 29 -10.65 -3.97 21.00
N CYS A 30 -11.86 -3.84 20.45
CA CYS A 30 -13.07 -4.32 21.09
C CYS A 30 -14.05 -4.90 20.06
N PHE A 31 -14.51 -6.13 20.29
CA PHE A 31 -15.50 -6.78 19.43
C PHE A 31 -16.86 -6.10 19.51
N ASP A 32 -17.41 -5.70 18.38
CA ASP A 32 -18.79 -5.21 18.24
C ASP A 32 -19.40 -5.73 16.94
N LEU A 33 -20.41 -6.62 17.05
CA LEU A 33 -21.08 -7.22 15.90
C LEU A 33 -21.72 -6.18 14.98
N ARG A 34 -22.28 -5.09 15.54
CA ARG A 34 -22.95 -4.05 14.74
C ARG A 34 -21.95 -3.29 13.87
N LYS A 35 -20.73 -3.03 14.39
CA LYS A 35 -19.66 -2.41 13.62
C LYS A 35 -19.15 -3.34 12.50
N ILE A 36 -19.09 -4.65 12.76
CA ILE A 36 -18.71 -5.64 11.73
C ILE A 36 -19.76 -5.66 10.63
N MET A 37 -21.04 -5.72 10.96
CA MET A 37 -22.13 -5.67 9.99
C MET A 37 -22.10 -4.38 9.17
N TRP A 38 -21.81 -3.26 9.82
CA TRP A 38 -21.65 -1.96 9.15
C TRP A 38 -20.46 -1.96 8.17
N LEU A 39 -19.32 -2.57 8.50
CA LEU A 39 -18.19 -2.71 7.55
C LEU A 39 -18.58 -3.56 6.33
N LEU A 40 -19.37 -4.62 6.51
CA LEU A 40 -19.89 -5.41 5.40
C LEU A 40 -20.84 -4.60 4.50
N ASP A 41 -21.63 -3.69 5.09
CA ASP A 41 -22.44 -2.74 4.31
C ASP A 41 -21.56 -1.70 3.60
N ALA A 42 -20.52 -1.19 4.26
CA ALA A 42 -19.58 -0.24 3.70
C ALA A 42 -18.80 -0.81 2.50
N TYR A 43 -18.53 -2.11 2.44
CA TYR A 43 -17.94 -2.76 1.26
C TYR A 43 -18.78 -2.56 0.00
N ARG A 44 -20.10 -2.44 0.13
CA ARG A 44 -21.03 -2.23 -1.00
C ARG A 44 -21.13 -0.78 -1.45
N HIS A 45 -20.35 0.12 -0.86
CA HIS A 45 -20.31 1.53 -1.25
C HIS A 45 -19.85 1.68 -2.72
N PRO A 46 -20.47 2.58 -3.51
CA PRO A 46 -20.15 2.75 -4.93
C PRO A 46 -18.72 3.24 -5.17
N ASP A 47 -18.13 3.97 -4.23
CA ASP A 47 -16.71 4.35 -4.31
C ASP A 47 -15.82 3.18 -3.96
N VAL A 48 -14.91 2.84 -4.89
CA VAL A 48 -14.01 1.70 -4.79
C VAL A 48 -13.05 1.82 -3.59
N ASN A 49 -12.56 3.02 -3.27
CA ASN A 49 -11.63 3.21 -2.16
C ASN A 49 -12.31 2.93 -0.82
N ALA A 50 -13.54 3.41 -0.65
CA ALA A 50 -14.32 3.14 0.56
C ALA A 50 -14.65 1.64 0.69
N GLY A 51 -15.11 1.00 -0.40
CA GLY A 51 -15.46 -0.42 -0.41
C GLY A 51 -14.25 -1.31 -0.12
N GLN A 52 -13.14 -1.13 -0.82
CA GLN A 52 -11.93 -1.93 -0.61
C GLN A 52 -11.35 -1.74 0.79
N ARG A 53 -11.36 -0.52 1.32
CA ARG A 53 -10.91 -0.23 2.68
C ARG A 53 -11.76 -0.94 3.73
N ALA A 54 -13.07 -0.98 3.54
CA ALA A 54 -13.99 -1.71 4.40
C ALA A 54 -13.71 -3.21 4.36
N LEU A 55 -13.48 -3.79 3.17
CA LEU A 55 -13.20 -5.21 3.01
C LEU A 55 -11.87 -5.61 3.67
N VAL A 56 -10.82 -4.79 3.53
CA VAL A 56 -9.55 -5.00 4.26
C VAL A 56 -9.80 -5.03 5.77
N GLY A 57 -10.61 -4.08 6.28
CA GLY A 57 -11.02 -4.05 7.68
C GLY A 57 -11.75 -5.33 8.10
N VAL A 58 -12.72 -5.79 7.32
CA VAL A 58 -13.45 -7.06 7.57
C VAL A 58 -12.49 -8.24 7.67
N ILE A 59 -11.53 -8.36 6.74
CA ILE A 59 -10.57 -9.47 6.73
C ILE A 59 -9.70 -9.47 7.97
N PHE A 60 -9.17 -8.31 8.40
CA PHE A 60 -8.41 -8.22 9.65
C PHE A 60 -9.25 -8.63 10.86
N ILE A 61 -10.48 -8.15 10.95
CA ILE A 61 -11.38 -8.47 12.06
C ILE A 61 -11.77 -9.94 12.07
N PHE A 62 -12.01 -10.53 10.90
CA PHE A 62 -12.27 -11.97 10.76
C PHE A 62 -11.07 -12.81 11.18
N HIS A 63 -9.87 -12.38 10.88
CA HIS A 63 -8.65 -13.05 11.33
C HIS A 63 -8.50 -12.99 12.87
N ILE A 64 -8.68 -11.82 13.45
CA ILE A 64 -8.55 -11.60 14.91
C ILE A 64 -9.59 -12.41 15.69
N TYR A 65 -10.84 -12.39 15.24
CA TYR A 65 -11.96 -13.01 15.95
C TYR A 65 -12.41 -14.35 15.35
N ARG A 66 -11.58 -15.03 14.55
CA ARG A 66 -11.92 -16.26 13.80
C ARG A 66 -12.61 -17.33 14.63
N ASN A 67 -12.25 -17.49 15.91
CA ASN A 67 -12.83 -18.49 16.81
C ASN A 67 -14.20 -18.08 17.37
N ARG A 68 -14.63 -16.85 17.12
CA ARG A 68 -15.83 -16.27 17.69
C ARG A 68 -16.95 -16.03 16.68
N LEU A 69 -16.59 -15.81 15.42
CA LEU A 69 -17.53 -15.38 14.37
C LEU A 69 -18.64 -16.39 14.12
N SER A 70 -18.33 -17.68 14.19
CA SER A 70 -19.31 -18.77 13.98
C SER A 70 -20.44 -18.81 15.01
N LEU A 71 -20.27 -18.11 16.14
CA LEU A 71 -21.31 -18.02 17.18
C LEU A 71 -22.45 -17.05 16.78
N TYR A 72 -22.25 -16.24 15.75
CA TYR A 72 -23.19 -15.21 15.31
C TYR A 72 -23.85 -15.61 13.98
N ASN A 73 -24.98 -16.32 14.06
CA ASN A 73 -25.69 -16.82 12.87
C ASN A 73 -26.03 -15.73 11.85
N ASP A 74 -26.38 -14.52 12.30
CA ASP A 74 -26.71 -13.42 11.38
C ASP A 74 -25.49 -12.95 10.60
N LEU A 75 -24.32 -12.96 11.23
CA LEU A 75 -23.05 -12.64 10.56
C LEU A 75 -22.71 -13.72 9.51
N VAL A 76 -22.83 -15.01 9.87
CA VAL A 76 -22.57 -16.12 8.96
C VAL A 76 -23.48 -16.01 7.74
N LYS A 77 -24.79 -15.88 7.93
CA LYS A 77 -25.76 -15.69 6.84
C LYS A 77 -25.44 -14.48 5.97
N ARG A 78 -24.98 -13.38 6.58
CA ARG A 78 -24.61 -12.17 5.83
C ARG A 78 -23.41 -12.41 4.93
N VAL A 79 -22.40 -13.12 5.43
CA VAL A 79 -21.22 -13.49 4.64
C VAL A 79 -21.58 -14.46 3.53
N ASP A 80 -22.40 -15.46 3.80
CA ASP A 80 -22.90 -16.42 2.79
C ASP A 80 -23.61 -15.69 1.64
N LEU A 81 -24.48 -14.72 1.95
CA LEU A 81 -25.15 -13.91 0.93
C LEU A 81 -24.17 -13.04 0.12
N MET A 82 -23.09 -12.57 0.72
CA MET A 82 -22.06 -11.81 0.01
C MET A 82 -21.21 -12.72 -0.86
N ASP A 83 -20.98 -13.95 -0.45
CA ASP A 83 -20.24 -14.96 -1.22
C ASP A 83 -20.94 -15.36 -2.55
N GLU A 84 -22.24 -15.15 -2.65
CA GLU A 84 -23.01 -15.31 -3.89
C GLU A 84 -22.74 -14.17 -4.90
N ILE A 85 -22.16 -13.05 -4.46
CA ILE A 85 -21.84 -11.90 -5.31
C ILE A 85 -20.44 -12.11 -5.92
N PRO A 86 -20.29 -12.26 -7.26
CA PRO A 86 -19.04 -12.65 -7.89
C PRO A 86 -17.79 -11.81 -7.46
N PRO A 87 -17.86 -10.47 -7.37
CA PRO A 87 -16.70 -9.65 -6.99
C PRO A 87 -16.15 -9.94 -5.60
N PHE A 88 -16.99 -10.36 -4.65
CA PHE A 88 -16.58 -10.52 -3.25
C PHE A 88 -15.47 -11.57 -3.08
N LYS A 89 -15.65 -12.76 -3.66
CA LYS A 89 -14.64 -13.84 -3.60
C LYS A 89 -13.30 -13.42 -4.19
N GLU A 90 -13.35 -12.76 -5.34
CA GLU A 90 -12.15 -12.30 -6.04
C GLU A 90 -11.42 -11.22 -5.23
N ASP A 91 -12.15 -10.27 -4.68
CA ASP A 91 -11.60 -9.20 -3.85
C ASP A 91 -11.00 -9.75 -2.55
N VAL A 92 -11.67 -10.68 -1.88
CA VAL A 92 -11.13 -11.37 -0.69
C VAL A 92 -9.85 -12.13 -1.04
N ALA A 93 -9.85 -12.90 -2.13
CA ALA A 93 -8.67 -13.65 -2.56
C ALA A 93 -7.49 -12.72 -2.89
N ARG A 94 -7.75 -11.57 -3.53
CA ARG A 94 -6.75 -10.55 -3.86
C ARG A 94 -6.13 -9.95 -2.60
N ILE A 95 -6.95 -9.60 -1.61
CA ILE A 95 -6.47 -9.04 -0.33
C ILE A 95 -5.66 -10.09 0.45
N TYR A 96 -6.14 -11.33 0.51
CA TYR A 96 -5.39 -12.41 1.18
C TYR A 96 -4.03 -12.66 0.52
N ARG A 97 -3.99 -12.67 -0.81
CA ARG A 97 -2.72 -12.78 -1.54
C ARG A 97 -1.77 -11.64 -1.15
N GLN A 98 -2.27 -10.41 -1.10
CA GLN A 98 -1.47 -9.25 -0.70
C GLN A 98 -0.97 -9.36 0.74
N MET A 99 -1.79 -9.84 1.66
CA MET A 99 -1.36 -10.07 3.05
C MET A 99 -0.24 -11.12 3.16
N LEU A 100 -0.30 -12.18 2.35
CA LEU A 100 0.79 -13.18 2.31
C LEU A 100 2.07 -12.59 1.75
N LEU A 101 1.99 -11.80 0.69
CA LEU A 101 3.14 -11.10 0.10
C LEU A 101 3.79 -10.09 1.06
N CYS A 102 3.01 -9.43 1.91
CA CYS A 102 3.53 -8.54 2.95
C CYS A 102 4.46 -9.25 3.96
N GLN A 103 4.34 -10.57 4.14
CA GLN A 103 5.25 -11.33 5.00
C GLN A 103 6.66 -11.45 4.41
N GLU A 104 6.80 -11.31 3.10
CA GLU A 104 8.10 -11.34 2.42
C GLU A 104 8.83 -9.99 2.46
N THR A 105 8.11 -8.90 2.77
CA THR A 105 8.66 -7.53 2.75
C THR A 105 9.91 -7.39 3.64
N GLU A 106 9.94 -8.02 4.81
CA GLU A 106 11.10 -7.95 5.71
C GLU A 106 12.34 -8.63 5.11
N LYS A 107 12.16 -9.77 4.45
CA LYS A 107 13.25 -10.49 3.76
C LYS A 107 13.77 -9.67 2.59
N ILE A 108 12.86 -9.05 1.84
CA ILE A 108 13.20 -8.19 0.71
C ILE A 108 13.99 -6.96 1.18
N ASP A 109 13.53 -6.29 2.24
CA ASP A 109 14.22 -5.14 2.82
C ASP A 109 15.63 -5.50 3.31
N LYS A 110 15.77 -6.65 3.97
CA LYS A 110 17.06 -7.18 4.42
C LYS A 110 18.00 -7.43 3.23
N LYS A 111 17.53 -8.12 2.19
CA LYS A 111 18.29 -8.39 0.97
C LYS A 111 18.72 -7.09 0.28
N MET A 112 17.82 -6.09 0.24
CA MET A 112 18.11 -4.77 -0.30
C MET A 112 19.28 -4.11 0.44
N ARG A 113 19.24 -4.07 1.76
CA ARG A 113 20.24 -3.40 2.61
C ARG A 113 21.56 -4.13 2.69
N GLU A 114 21.53 -5.46 2.77
CA GLU A 114 22.73 -6.26 3.00
C GLU A 114 23.46 -6.64 1.72
N GLU A 115 22.74 -6.80 0.61
CA GLU A 115 23.30 -7.30 -0.63
C GLU A 115 23.31 -6.27 -1.75
N ILE A 116 22.14 -5.66 -2.05
CA ILE A 116 21.98 -4.85 -3.27
C ILE A 116 22.60 -3.48 -3.11
N ILE A 117 22.25 -2.74 -2.05
CA ILE A 117 22.78 -1.38 -1.82
C ILE A 117 24.31 -1.38 -1.68
N PRO A 118 24.96 -2.29 -0.93
CA PRO A 118 26.42 -2.31 -0.85
C PRO A 118 27.10 -2.62 -2.20
N GLU A 119 26.53 -3.51 -3.02
CA GLU A 119 27.06 -3.78 -4.36
C GLU A 119 26.89 -2.61 -5.31
N MET A 120 25.73 -1.94 -5.27
CA MET A 120 25.52 -0.70 -6.01
C MET A 120 26.54 0.37 -5.63
N LEU A 121 26.79 0.55 -4.34
CA LEU A 121 27.76 1.54 -3.83
C LEU A 121 29.19 1.22 -4.24
N LYS A 122 29.60 -0.05 -4.27
CA LYS A 122 30.92 -0.48 -4.76
C LYS A 122 31.14 -0.15 -6.24
N ASN A 123 30.07 -0.22 -7.03
CA ASN A 123 30.08 -0.01 -8.47
C ASN A 123 29.76 1.45 -8.87
N VAL A 124 29.55 2.35 -7.89
CA VAL A 124 29.19 3.78 -8.12
C VAL A 124 30.21 4.53 -8.98
N SER A 125 31.50 4.17 -8.95
CA SER A 125 32.49 4.76 -9.85
C SER A 125 32.22 4.48 -11.34
N SER A 126 31.63 3.34 -11.64
CA SER A 126 31.16 2.97 -12.99
C SER A 126 29.75 3.51 -13.28
N MET A 127 28.95 3.71 -12.22
CA MET A 127 27.56 4.17 -12.31
C MET A 127 27.39 5.68 -12.36
N ARG A 128 28.46 6.46 -12.24
CA ARG A 128 28.41 7.93 -12.22
C ARG A 128 27.81 8.54 -13.50
N ASN A 129 27.71 7.76 -14.56
CA ASN A 129 27.08 8.12 -15.82
C ASN A 129 25.64 7.54 -15.97
N MET A 130 25.17 6.74 -15.01
CA MET A 130 23.77 6.33 -14.98
C MET A 130 22.94 7.45 -14.33
N ARG A 131 22.24 8.20 -15.13
CA ARG A 131 21.06 8.98 -14.68
C ARG A 131 20.01 8.00 -14.21
N PHE A 132 19.81 7.89 -12.90
CA PHE A 132 18.59 7.38 -12.34
C PHE A 132 17.50 8.43 -12.58
N GLY A 133 16.98 8.49 -13.80
CA GLY A 133 15.85 9.32 -14.17
C GLY A 133 14.69 8.43 -14.55
N PHE A 134 13.62 8.48 -13.78
CA PHE A 134 12.28 8.19 -14.28
C PHE A 134 11.86 9.34 -15.22
N GLU A 135 12.58 9.51 -16.32
CA GLU A 135 12.16 10.35 -17.44
C GLU A 135 12.19 9.45 -18.67
N GLU A 136 10.99 9.11 -19.12
CA GLU A 136 10.75 8.70 -20.49
C GLU A 136 11.17 9.86 -21.40
N ASN A 137 12.40 9.84 -21.87
CA ASN A 137 12.82 10.59 -23.00
C ASN A 137 13.19 9.59 -24.10
N GLU A 138 12.31 9.47 -25.07
CA GLU A 138 12.53 8.91 -26.37
C GLU A 138 13.59 9.74 -27.12
N ASP A 139 14.85 9.46 -26.90
CA ASP A 139 15.90 9.82 -27.84
C ASP A 139 16.80 8.60 -28.05
N GLU A 140 16.53 7.94 -29.18
CA GLU A 140 17.33 6.87 -29.77
C GLU A 140 18.69 7.43 -30.19
N ASN A 141 19.63 7.54 -29.30
CA ASN A 141 21.07 7.53 -29.58
C ASN A 141 21.83 7.64 -28.27
N ASP A 142 21.84 6.55 -27.52
CA ASP A 142 22.73 6.48 -26.37
C ASP A 142 23.78 5.39 -26.63
N ASP A 143 25.03 5.81 -26.75
CA ASP A 143 26.20 4.96 -26.77
C ASP A 143 26.21 4.12 -25.47
N LYS A 144 25.57 2.96 -25.51
CA LYS A 144 25.66 1.97 -24.45
C LYS A 144 27.13 1.52 -24.40
N ASN A 145 27.85 2.06 -23.43
CA ASN A 145 29.21 1.59 -23.18
C ASN A 145 29.13 0.11 -22.78
N PRO A 146 29.60 -0.83 -23.62
CA PRO A 146 29.49 -2.26 -23.38
C PRO A 146 30.19 -2.72 -22.09
N ASP A 147 31.22 -1.99 -21.64
CA ASP A 147 32.01 -2.37 -20.47
C ASP A 147 31.20 -2.30 -19.14
N TRP A 148 30.20 -1.43 -19.05
CA TRP A 148 29.37 -1.37 -17.85
C TRP A 148 28.29 -2.48 -17.84
N ALA A 149 27.78 -2.86 -18.98
CA ALA A 149 26.81 -3.95 -19.10
C ALA A 149 27.46 -5.27 -18.66
N ASP A 150 28.70 -5.52 -19.11
CA ASP A 150 29.48 -6.68 -18.71
C ASP A 150 29.85 -6.67 -17.22
N ALA A 151 30.22 -5.52 -16.66
CA ALA A 151 30.50 -5.36 -15.24
C ALA A 151 29.23 -5.55 -14.38
N PHE A 152 28.10 -5.09 -14.88
CA PHE A 152 26.80 -5.23 -14.21
C PHE A 152 26.34 -6.70 -14.21
N GLU A 153 26.50 -7.42 -15.33
CA GLU A 153 26.19 -8.84 -15.41
C GLU A 153 27.14 -9.69 -14.56
N GLN A 154 28.44 -9.39 -14.57
CA GLN A 154 29.44 -10.11 -13.76
C GLN A 154 29.26 -9.91 -12.26
N SER A 155 28.68 -8.80 -11.82
CA SER A 155 28.40 -8.55 -10.40
C SER A 155 27.24 -9.36 -9.82
N GLY A 156 26.43 -10.00 -10.67
CA GLY A 156 25.19 -10.67 -10.26
C GLY A 156 24.10 -9.71 -9.78
N LEU A 157 24.34 -8.39 -9.88
CA LEU A 157 23.38 -7.36 -9.49
C LEU A 157 22.16 -7.35 -10.41
N GLY A 158 22.37 -7.64 -11.70
CA GLY A 158 21.31 -7.74 -12.71
C GLY A 158 20.28 -8.80 -12.36
N ASP A 159 20.73 -9.98 -11.92
CA ASP A 159 19.83 -11.06 -11.53
C ASP A 159 19.07 -10.73 -10.24
N LYS A 160 19.73 -10.09 -9.25
CA LYS A 160 19.08 -9.66 -8.01
C LYS A 160 18.02 -8.57 -8.24
N LEU A 161 18.27 -7.63 -9.15
CA LEU A 161 17.30 -6.61 -9.53
C LEU A 161 16.14 -7.20 -10.32
N ARG A 162 16.40 -8.19 -11.18
CA ARG A 162 15.34 -8.91 -11.90
C ARG A 162 14.44 -9.67 -10.93
N GLU A 163 15.00 -10.42 -9.98
CA GLU A 163 14.24 -11.10 -8.92
C GLU A 163 13.37 -10.12 -8.11
N MET A 164 13.92 -8.96 -7.76
CA MET A 164 13.15 -7.92 -7.07
C MET A 164 12.02 -7.36 -7.93
N ASN A 165 12.25 -7.14 -9.20
CA ASN A 165 11.23 -6.67 -10.12
C ASN A 165 10.10 -7.70 -10.30
N GLU A 166 10.44 -8.98 -10.36
CA GLU A 166 9.46 -10.07 -10.37
C GLU A 166 8.60 -10.06 -9.09
N LEU A 167 9.22 -9.94 -7.91
CA LEU A 167 8.51 -9.84 -6.64
C LEU A 167 7.59 -8.60 -6.59
N GLN A 168 8.05 -7.46 -7.12
CA GLN A 168 7.23 -6.25 -7.23
C GLN A 168 6.04 -6.44 -8.17
N LEU A 169 6.24 -7.08 -9.31
CA LEU A 169 5.17 -7.41 -10.26
C LEU A 169 4.13 -8.37 -9.65
N GLU A 170 4.56 -9.24 -8.75
CA GLU A 170 3.67 -10.10 -7.96
C GLU A 170 2.92 -9.34 -6.86
N GLY A 171 3.29 -8.09 -6.59
CA GLY A 171 2.66 -7.21 -5.61
C GLY A 171 3.35 -7.15 -4.24
N ALA A 172 4.58 -7.67 -4.11
CA ALA A 172 5.35 -7.52 -2.89
C ALA A 172 5.83 -6.06 -2.72
N ASP A 173 5.86 -5.57 -1.47
CA ASP A 173 6.41 -4.25 -1.17
C ASP A 173 7.95 -4.32 -1.13
N VAL A 174 8.59 -3.80 -2.17
CA VAL A 174 10.05 -3.72 -2.29
C VAL A 174 10.61 -2.40 -1.74
N TYR A 175 9.75 -1.47 -1.31
CA TYR A 175 10.11 -0.11 -0.91
C TYR A 175 9.95 0.17 0.59
N MET A 176 10.01 -0.85 1.44
CA MET A 176 9.84 -0.67 2.89
C MET A 176 10.83 0.36 3.47
N SER A 177 12.07 0.40 2.97
CA SER A 177 13.06 1.40 3.37
C SER A 177 12.63 2.83 3.04
N THR A 178 11.95 3.03 1.90
CA THR A 178 11.36 4.31 1.52
C THR A 178 10.23 4.70 2.48
N PHE A 179 9.37 3.74 2.84
CA PHE A 179 8.34 3.96 3.85
C PHE A 179 8.91 4.38 5.21
N ALA A 180 10.01 3.74 5.63
CA ALA A 180 10.69 4.12 6.87
C ALA A 180 11.21 5.56 6.82
N ALA A 181 11.67 6.03 5.66
CA ALA A 181 12.10 7.41 5.46
C ALA A 181 10.93 8.41 5.50
N LEU A 182 9.72 8.04 5.03
CA LEU A 182 8.55 8.90 5.08
C LEU A 182 8.17 9.33 6.50
N LYS A 183 8.47 8.53 7.52
CA LYS A 183 8.24 8.89 8.93
C LYS A 183 8.97 10.16 9.36
N SER A 184 10.03 10.55 8.68
CA SER A 184 10.78 11.78 8.97
C SER A 184 10.08 13.05 8.49
N TYR A 185 9.12 12.94 7.56
CA TYR A 185 8.38 14.09 7.05
C TYR A 185 7.32 14.56 8.06
N PRO A 186 7.16 15.87 8.27
CA PRO A 186 6.19 16.43 9.22
C PRO A 186 4.76 15.92 9.01
N PHE A 187 4.32 15.83 7.75
CA PHE A 187 3.01 15.29 7.39
C PHE A 187 2.73 13.89 7.98
N PHE A 188 3.72 13.01 7.97
CA PHE A 188 3.57 11.64 8.47
C PHE A 188 3.80 11.48 9.98
N ARG A 189 4.11 12.56 10.71
CA ARG A 189 4.16 12.54 12.18
C ARG A 189 2.77 12.46 12.80
N GLU A 190 1.77 12.99 12.10
CA GLU A 190 0.38 12.90 12.51
C GLU A 190 -0.19 11.53 12.10
N VAL A 191 -0.57 10.70 13.08
CA VAL A 191 -1.06 9.32 12.86
C VAL A 191 -2.24 9.27 11.90
N GLN A 192 -3.15 10.22 11.97
CA GLN A 192 -4.32 10.32 11.09
C GLN A 192 -3.94 10.41 9.62
N ASN A 193 -2.82 11.03 9.28
CA ASN A 193 -2.39 11.21 7.90
C ASN A 193 -1.98 9.89 7.22
N TRP A 194 -1.63 8.85 8.00
CA TRP A 194 -1.36 7.51 7.47
C TRP A 194 -2.60 6.82 6.89
N PHE A 195 -3.77 7.22 7.34
CA PHE A 195 -5.04 6.66 6.89
C PHE A 195 -5.72 7.51 5.82
N TYR A 196 -5.17 8.68 5.53
CA TYR A 196 -5.72 9.57 4.51
C TYR A 196 -5.45 9.01 3.11
N PRO A 197 -6.45 8.82 2.24
CA PRO A 197 -6.21 8.36 0.89
C PRO A 197 -5.47 9.42 0.09
N PHE A 198 -4.37 9.02 -0.55
CA PHE A 198 -3.64 9.90 -1.46
C PHE A 198 -4.43 10.07 -2.75
N SER A 199 -4.99 11.25 -2.96
CA SER A 199 -5.70 11.62 -4.17
C SER A 199 -5.06 12.85 -4.81
N LYS A 200 -4.95 12.85 -6.14
CA LYS A 200 -4.52 14.05 -6.90
C LYS A 200 -5.44 15.25 -6.68
N GLN A 201 -6.65 15.03 -6.17
CA GLN A 201 -7.63 16.06 -5.85
C GLN A 201 -7.41 16.72 -4.47
N GLN A 202 -6.54 16.16 -3.64
CA GLN A 202 -6.20 16.72 -2.33
C GLN A 202 -5.17 17.85 -2.48
N SER A 203 -5.68 19.04 -2.78
CA SER A 203 -4.86 20.24 -3.00
C SER A 203 -3.94 20.58 -1.81
N ASP A 204 -4.38 20.30 -0.59
CA ASP A 204 -3.66 20.71 0.62
C ASP A 204 -2.45 19.81 0.93
N VAL A 205 -2.58 18.50 0.72
CA VAL A 205 -1.45 17.55 0.82
C VAL A 205 -0.39 17.88 -0.24
N ILE A 206 -0.82 18.13 -1.48
CA ILE A 206 0.08 18.47 -2.58
C ILE A 206 0.77 19.82 -2.33
N LYS A 207 0.08 20.82 -1.76
CA LYS A 207 0.68 22.11 -1.40
C LYS A 207 1.73 21.95 -0.30
N GLN A 208 1.45 21.18 0.76
CA GLN A 208 2.42 20.92 1.84
C GLN A 208 3.66 20.19 1.32
N LEU A 209 3.49 19.14 0.51
CA LEU A 209 4.63 18.42 -0.08
C LEU A 209 5.46 19.31 -1.01
N LYS A 210 4.83 20.23 -1.76
CA LYS A 210 5.54 21.19 -2.62
C LYS A 210 6.29 22.27 -1.81
N GLN A 211 5.74 22.73 -0.69
CA GLN A 211 6.41 23.70 0.20
C GLN A 211 7.65 23.09 0.84
N GLU A 212 7.55 21.87 1.37
CA GLU A 212 8.68 21.16 1.96
C GLU A 212 9.77 20.81 0.93
N GLY A 213 9.38 20.51 -0.32
CA GLY A 213 10.32 20.27 -1.42
C GLY A 213 11.11 21.53 -1.84
N ASN A 214 10.47 22.71 -1.79
CA ASN A 214 11.12 23.98 -2.11
C ASN A 214 12.08 24.45 -1.00
N GLU A 215 11.78 24.20 0.27
CA GLU A 215 12.67 24.56 1.39
C GLU A 215 13.97 23.74 1.38
N LYS A 216 13.95 22.50 0.88
CA LYS A 216 15.16 21.66 0.77
C LYS A 216 16.05 22.04 -0.42
N ASN A 217 15.53 22.73 -1.42
CA ASN A 217 16.32 23.23 -2.57
C ASN A 217 16.93 24.62 -2.35
N THR A 218 16.72 25.24 -1.19
CA THR A 218 17.20 26.59 -0.85
C THR A 218 18.34 26.56 0.18
N LEU A 219 18.82 25.37 0.57
CA LEU A 219 19.99 25.13 1.41
C LEU A 219 21.06 24.38 0.59
#